data_33bc03a91e08f13e453f1110e66dd333
#
_entry.id   33bc03a91e08f13e453f1110e66dd333
#
_cell.length_a   1.000
_cell.length_b   1.000
_cell.length_c   1.000
_cell.angle_alpha   90.00
_cell.angle_beta   90.00
_cell.angle_gamma   90.00
#
_symmetry.space_group_name_H-M   'P 1'
#
loop_
_entity.id
_entity.type
_entity.pdbx_description
1 polymer ?
#
loop_
_entity_poly.entity_id
_entity_poly.type
_entity_poly.pdbx_seq_one_letter_code
_entity_poly.pdbx_strand_id
1 'polypeptide(L)'
;LQAVRPLTLWAMPALGIGVLVILLPASMPAQVTDNEMPDQFVLEHLDELQQTQALLSNTLDNASALAWRLKRPDVTLYNTEGELQYGLQYAGSVHRKVELDQVQAWLDEARRHGPVGVLLQVASTSEMREAGQLPLGGKRYAKGHLELILYPQVP
;
A
#
# COMPACT_ATOMS: atom_id res chain seq x y z
N LEU A 1 -55.08 -25.96 -17.68
CA LEU A 1 -53.67 -26.07 -17.22
C LEU A 1 -52.89 -24.95 -17.91
N GLN A 2 -52.75 -23.80 -17.22
CA GLN A 2 -51.90 -22.68 -17.71
C GLN A 2 -50.44 -23.08 -17.52
N ALA A 3 -49.70 -23.09 -18.62
CA ALA A 3 -48.25 -23.26 -18.59
C ALA A 3 -47.62 -22.13 -17.79
N VAL A 4 -47.02 -22.43 -16.65
CA VAL A 4 -46.22 -21.50 -15.88
C VAL A 4 -45.12 -21.00 -16.81
N ARG A 5 -45.12 -19.72 -17.11
CA ARG A 5 -44.19 -19.09 -18.06
C ARG A 5 -42.76 -19.35 -17.60
N PRO A 6 -41.85 -19.76 -18.51
CA PRO A 6 -40.43 -20.04 -18.16
C PRO A 6 -39.69 -18.87 -17.55
N LEU A 7 -40.20 -17.64 -17.67
CA LEU A 7 -39.65 -16.44 -17.03
C LEU A 7 -39.61 -16.49 -15.51
N THR A 8 -40.55 -17.19 -14.84
CA THR A 8 -40.58 -17.28 -13.38
C THR A 8 -39.49 -18.22 -12.81
N LEU A 9 -39.08 -19.22 -13.61
CA LEU A 9 -38.01 -20.15 -13.23
C LEU A 9 -36.63 -19.49 -13.19
N TRP A 10 -36.39 -18.44 -13.97
CA TRP A 10 -35.14 -17.71 -14.02
C TRP A 10 -35.14 -16.47 -13.10
N ALA A 11 -36.30 -15.98 -12.73
CA ALA A 11 -36.41 -14.78 -11.88
C ALA A 11 -35.97 -15.07 -10.42
N MET A 12 -36.23 -16.24 -9.88
CA MET A 12 -35.84 -16.60 -8.51
C MET A 12 -34.32 -16.66 -8.29
N PRO A 13 -33.52 -17.38 -9.12
CA PRO A 13 -32.09 -17.40 -8.95
C PRO A 13 -31.46 -16.04 -9.24
N ALA A 14 -31.96 -15.24 -10.19
CA ALA A 14 -31.48 -13.90 -10.46
C ALA A 14 -31.73 -12.95 -9.28
N LEU A 15 -32.86 -13.06 -8.61
CA LEU A 15 -33.20 -12.28 -7.43
C LEU A 15 -32.31 -12.66 -6.24
N GLY A 16 -32.04 -13.96 -6.05
CA GLY A 16 -31.15 -14.48 -5.03
C GLY A 16 -29.70 -13.97 -5.21
N ILE A 17 -29.17 -14.00 -6.43
CA ILE A 17 -27.84 -13.46 -6.77
C ILE A 17 -27.81 -11.94 -6.54
N GLY A 18 -28.85 -11.21 -6.98
CA GLY A 18 -28.95 -9.77 -6.77
C GLY A 18 -28.92 -9.37 -5.29
N VAL A 19 -29.66 -10.07 -4.46
CA VAL A 19 -29.65 -9.85 -3.00
C VAL A 19 -28.28 -10.15 -2.40
N LEU A 20 -27.62 -11.22 -2.85
CA LEU A 20 -26.30 -11.62 -2.37
C LEU A 20 -25.25 -10.57 -2.73
N VAL A 21 -25.26 -10.03 -3.94
CA VAL A 21 -24.35 -8.96 -4.40
C VAL A 21 -24.56 -7.66 -3.61
N ILE A 22 -25.81 -7.33 -3.25
CA ILE A 22 -26.12 -6.13 -2.46
C ILE A 22 -25.72 -6.30 -1.00
N LEU A 23 -25.87 -7.49 -0.44
CA LEU A 23 -25.56 -7.77 0.97
C LEU A 23 -24.07 -8.03 1.21
N LEU A 24 -23.31 -8.44 0.19
CA LEU A 24 -21.90 -8.78 0.32
C LEU A 24 -21.05 -7.61 0.86
N PRO A 25 -21.19 -6.36 0.38
CA PRO A 25 -20.47 -5.22 0.96
C PRO A 25 -20.86 -4.93 2.41
N ALA A 26 -22.13 -5.13 2.77
CA ALA A 26 -22.64 -4.90 4.12
C ALA A 26 -22.22 -6.00 5.12
N SER A 27 -21.80 -7.17 4.62
CA SER A 27 -21.33 -8.29 5.45
C SER A 27 -19.81 -8.26 5.69
N MET A 28 -19.07 -7.40 5.01
CA MET A 28 -17.64 -7.23 5.27
C MET A 28 -17.42 -6.57 6.65
N PRO A 29 -16.66 -7.22 7.55
CA PRO A 29 -16.31 -6.59 8.81
C PRO A 29 -15.56 -5.27 8.56
N ALA A 30 -15.96 -4.19 9.23
CA ALA A 30 -15.30 -2.89 9.14
C ALA A 30 -13.78 -2.99 9.44
N GLN A 31 -13.39 -3.95 10.27
CA GLN A 31 -12.00 -4.24 10.60
C GLN A 31 -11.15 -4.65 9.38
N VAL A 32 -11.74 -5.32 8.40
CA VAL A 32 -11.02 -5.70 7.16
C VAL A 32 -10.83 -4.49 6.24
N THR A 33 -11.82 -3.60 6.23
CA THR A 33 -11.74 -2.39 5.40
C THR A 33 -10.94 -1.27 6.05
N ASP A 34 -11.02 -1.11 7.37
CA ASP A 34 -10.41 0.06 8.05
C ASP A 34 -8.94 -0.16 8.43
N ASN A 35 -8.52 -1.41 8.67
CA ASN A 35 -7.16 -1.71 9.14
C ASN A 35 -6.17 -2.11 8.05
N GLU A 36 -6.63 -2.41 6.84
CA GLU A 36 -5.80 -2.96 5.77
C GLU A 36 -5.79 -2.11 4.49
N MET A 37 -6.55 -1.00 4.45
CA MET A 37 -6.55 -0.13 3.28
C MET A 37 -5.49 0.97 3.39
N PRO A 38 -4.35 0.84 2.69
CA PRO A 38 -3.29 1.85 2.72
C PRO A 38 -3.78 3.21 2.19
N ASP A 39 -4.79 3.20 1.34
CA ASP A 39 -5.35 4.38 0.70
C ASP A 39 -5.92 5.40 1.71
N GLN A 40 -6.69 4.95 2.70
CA GLN A 40 -7.22 5.83 3.74
C GLN A 40 -6.12 6.34 4.67
N PHE A 41 -5.18 5.47 5.02
CA PHE A 41 -4.06 5.84 5.87
C PHE A 41 -3.15 6.88 5.20
N VAL A 42 -2.91 6.74 3.89
CA VAL A 42 -2.19 7.75 3.09
C VAL A 42 -2.96 9.08 3.07
N LEU A 43 -4.30 9.04 2.95
CA LEU A 43 -5.12 10.26 2.96
C LEU A 43 -5.04 11.01 4.31
N GLU A 44 -5.03 10.29 5.43
CA GLU A 44 -4.93 10.88 6.77
C GLU A 44 -3.62 11.65 6.96
N HIS A 45 -2.56 11.29 6.21
CA HIS A 45 -1.23 11.89 6.31
C HIS A 45 -0.79 12.59 5.00
N LEU A 46 -1.73 12.93 4.14
CA LEU A 46 -1.46 13.43 2.80
C LEU A 46 -0.59 14.70 2.81
N ASP A 47 -0.90 15.66 3.68
CA ASP A 47 -0.19 16.94 3.77
C ASP A 47 1.28 16.76 4.16
N GLU A 48 1.57 15.81 5.05
CA GLU A 48 2.94 15.51 5.47
C GLU A 48 3.68 14.74 4.37
N LEU A 49 3.01 13.79 3.71
CA LEU A 49 3.57 13.01 2.62
C LEU A 49 3.87 13.87 1.37
N GLN A 50 3.07 14.89 1.10
CA GLN A 50 3.33 15.82 0.00
C GLN A 50 4.62 16.62 0.18
N GLN A 51 5.06 16.80 1.40
CA GLN A 51 6.31 17.50 1.72
C GLN A 51 7.55 16.62 1.60
N THR A 52 7.39 15.32 1.37
CA THR A 52 8.51 14.40 1.25
C THR A 52 9.15 14.47 -0.13
N GLN A 53 10.47 14.42 -0.16
CA GLN A 53 11.27 14.39 -1.40
C GLN A 53 11.33 12.97 -1.98
N ALA A 54 11.46 11.96 -1.12
CA ALA A 54 11.55 10.56 -1.52
C ALA A 54 10.52 9.72 -0.78
N LEU A 55 10.06 8.64 -1.41
CA LEU A 55 9.08 7.71 -0.87
C LEU A 55 9.61 6.28 -0.99
N LEU A 56 9.41 5.50 0.07
CA LEU A 56 9.80 4.09 0.15
C LEU A 56 8.60 3.25 0.62
N SER A 57 8.45 2.06 0.05
CA SER A 57 7.43 1.11 0.49
C SER A 57 7.87 -0.34 0.32
N ASN A 58 7.51 -1.22 1.25
CA ASN A 58 7.84 -2.64 1.20
C ASN A 58 6.79 -3.51 0.51
N THR A 59 5.66 -2.94 0.09
CA THR A 59 4.63 -3.66 -0.68
C THR A 59 4.17 -2.86 -1.88
N LEU A 60 3.68 -3.56 -2.91
CA LEU A 60 3.14 -2.94 -4.12
C LEU A 60 1.83 -2.19 -3.84
N ASP A 61 1.02 -2.70 -2.94
CA ASP A 61 -0.26 -2.08 -2.58
C ASP A 61 -0.04 -0.72 -1.94
N ASN A 62 0.88 -0.64 -0.99
CA ASN A 62 1.27 0.61 -0.35
C ASN A 62 1.92 1.58 -1.35
N ALA A 63 2.81 1.08 -2.21
CA ALA A 63 3.45 1.89 -3.25
C ALA A 63 2.43 2.46 -4.23
N SER A 64 1.44 1.64 -4.62
CA SER A 64 0.36 2.05 -5.51
C SER A 64 -0.54 3.12 -4.86
N ALA A 65 -0.89 2.95 -3.58
CA ALA A 65 -1.65 3.93 -2.83
C ALA A 65 -0.92 5.28 -2.73
N LEU A 66 0.38 5.27 -2.41
CA LEU A 66 1.22 6.46 -2.40
C LEU A 66 1.26 7.13 -3.77
N ALA A 67 1.58 6.37 -4.83
CA ALA A 67 1.68 6.89 -6.20
C ALA A 67 0.35 7.51 -6.66
N TRP A 68 -0.76 6.85 -6.38
CA TRP A 68 -2.08 7.32 -6.76
C TRP A 68 -2.50 8.60 -6.04
N ARG A 69 -2.33 8.64 -4.71
CA ARG A 69 -2.78 9.77 -3.88
C ARG A 69 -1.88 11.00 -4.02
N LEU A 70 -0.59 10.80 -4.11
CA LEU A 70 0.37 11.89 -4.27
C LEU A 70 0.57 12.30 -5.73
N LYS A 71 0.02 11.55 -6.70
CA LYS A 71 0.23 11.75 -8.15
C LYS A 71 1.73 11.71 -8.53
N ARG A 72 2.47 10.82 -7.87
CA ARG A 72 3.91 10.64 -8.05
C ARG A 72 4.23 9.20 -8.42
N PRO A 73 4.94 8.96 -9.54
CA PRO A 73 5.33 7.61 -9.95
C PRO A 73 6.66 7.14 -9.34
N ASP A 74 7.32 7.98 -8.56
CA ASP A 74 8.71 7.81 -8.07
C ASP A 74 8.79 7.14 -6.69
N VAL A 75 7.87 6.22 -6.38
CA VAL A 75 7.94 5.43 -5.16
C VAL A 75 8.97 4.32 -5.34
N THR A 76 9.92 4.26 -4.41
CA THR A 76 10.96 3.21 -4.37
C THR A 76 10.43 1.99 -3.64
N LEU A 77 10.72 0.80 -4.16
CA LEU A 77 10.35 -0.47 -3.56
C LEU A 77 11.47 -0.98 -2.64
N TYR A 78 11.08 -1.41 -1.45
CA TYR A 78 11.99 -1.93 -0.44
C TYR A 78 11.86 -3.45 -0.31
N ASN A 79 12.92 -4.17 -0.63
CA ASN A 79 13.06 -5.62 -0.47
C ASN A 79 11.91 -6.44 -1.10
N THR A 80 11.16 -5.86 -2.03
CA THR A 80 10.07 -6.55 -2.74
C THR A 80 10.20 -6.34 -4.24
N GLU A 81 9.85 -7.36 -4.99
CA GLU A 81 9.82 -7.32 -6.46
C GLU A 81 8.38 -7.51 -6.96
N GLY A 82 7.67 -8.46 -6.33
CA GLY A 82 6.30 -8.80 -6.67
C GLY A 82 6.10 -8.99 -8.17
N GLU A 83 4.96 -8.55 -8.67
CA GLU A 83 4.60 -8.61 -10.09
C GLU A 83 5.43 -7.66 -10.97
N LEU A 84 6.15 -6.71 -10.37
CA LEU A 84 6.99 -5.75 -11.10
C LEU A 84 8.39 -6.26 -11.39
N GLN A 85 8.73 -7.49 -11.03
CA GLN A 85 10.07 -8.08 -11.22
C GLN A 85 10.61 -7.86 -12.64
N TYR A 86 9.79 -8.09 -13.65
CA TYR A 86 10.19 -7.87 -15.04
C TYR A 86 10.43 -6.39 -15.35
N GLY A 87 9.61 -5.50 -14.85
CA GLY A 87 9.77 -4.05 -15.05
C GLY A 87 11.01 -3.48 -14.38
N LEU A 88 11.39 -4.03 -13.23
CA LEU A 88 12.56 -3.60 -12.45
C LEU A 88 13.91 -4.04 -13.06
N GLN A 89 13.90 -5.01 -14.00
CA GLN A 89 15.12 -5.47 -14.71
C GLN A 89 15.56 -4.52 -15.82
N TYR A 90 14.72 -3.58 -16.25
CA TYR A 90 15.12 -2.60 -17.26
C TYR A 90 16.07 -1.55 -16.66
N ALA A 91 17.08 -1.18 -17.42
CA ALA A 91 18.14 -0.25 -17.00
C ALA A 91 17.61 1.09 -16.44
N GLY A 92 16.44 1.57 -16.90
CA GLY A 92 15.80 2.76 -16.39
C GLY A 92 15.03 2.59 -15.06
N SER A 93 14.91 1.37 -14.54
CA SER A 93 14.10 1.05 -13.36
C SER A 93 14.89 0.51 -12.18
N VAL A 94 16.17 0.19 -12.37
CA VAL A 94 17.04 -0.41 -11.33
C VAL A 94 17.12 0.45 -10.07
N HIS A 95 17.05 1.77 -10.20
CA HIS A 95 17.07 2.71 -9.07
C HIS A 95 15.77 2.73 -8.26
N ARG A 96 14.72 2.03 -8.70
CA ARG A 96 13.42 1.98 -8.01
C ARG A 96 13.31 0.86 -6.98
N LYS A 97 14.37 0.09 -6.79
CA LYS A 97 14.43 -0.97 -5.81
C LYS A 97 15.61 -0.77 -4.87
N VAL A 98 15.37 -1.01 -3.60
CA VAL A 98 16.38 -0.98 -2.54
C VAL A 98 16.33 -2.32 -1.80
N GLU A 99 17.47 -2.99 -1.70
CA GLU A 99 17.59 -4.24 -0.96
C GLU A 99 17.70 -3.98 0.56
N LEU A 100 17.49 -5.05 1.34
CA LEU A 100 17.47 -5.00 2.80
C LEU A 100 18.74 -4.41 3.40
N ASP A 101 19.90 -4.75 2.84
CA ASP A 101 21.23 -4.31 3.28
C ASP A 101 21.59 -2.88 2.83
N GLN A 102 20.86 -2.35 1.85
CA GLN A 102 21.12 -1.04 1.24
C GLN A 102 20.21 0.06 1.79
N VAL A 103 19.16 -0.29 2.54
CA VAL A 103 18.13 0.67 2.94
C VAL A 103 18.67 1.83 3.77
N GLN A 104 19.64 1.57 4.65
CA GLN A 104 20.24 2.63 5.48
C GLN A 104 21.02 3.62 4.63
N ALA A 105 21.88 3.14 3.73
CA ALA A 105 22.64 4.00 2.83
C ALA A 105 21.74 4.81 1.90
N TRP A 106 20.69 4.16 1.37
CA TRP A 106 19.68 4.82 0.54
C TRP A 106 18.96 5.93 1.33
N LEU A 107 18.53 5.63 2.55
CA LEU A 107 17.81 6.58 3.41
C LEU A 107 18.69 7.79 3.77
N ASP A 108 19.95 7.56 4.12
CA ASP A 108 20.90 8.62 4.45
C ASP A 108 21.13 9.53 3.24
N GLU A 109 21.25 8.97 2.04
CA GLU A 109 21.38 9.74 0.81
C GLU A 109 20.11 10.52 0.47
N ALA A 110 18.95 9.85 0.54
CA ALA A 110 17.67 10.49 0.26
C ALA A 110 17.39 11.66 1.21
N ARG A 111 17.72 11.51 2.50
CA ARG A 111 17.54 12.56 3.52
C ARG A 111 18.44 13.78 3.32
N ARG A 112 19.53 13.68 2.59
CA ARG A 112 20.35 14.85 2.21
C ARG A 112 19.62 15.75 1.22
N HIS A 113 18.77 15.16 0.39
CA HIS A 113 18.02 15.88 -0.63
C HIS A 113 16.69 16.43 -0.11
N GLY A 114 16.13 15.85 0.97
CA GLY A 114 14.88 16.33 1.56
C GLY A 114 14.26 15.31 2.53
N PRO A 115 13.07 15.62 3.07
CA PRO A 115 12.34 14.69 3.94
C PRO A 115 11.96 13.42 3.19
N VAL A 116 11.94 12.27 3.90
CA VAL A 116 11.64 10.95 3.34
C VAL A 116 10.43 10.35 4.03
N GLY A 117 9.47 9.85 3.24
CA GLY A 117 8.32 9.09 3.71
C GLY A 117 8.52 7.59 3.47
N VAL A 118 8.35 6.79 4.51
CA VAL A 118 8.43 5.32 4.44
C VAL A 118 7.11 4.73 4.89
N LEU A 119 6.40 4.07 3.98
CA LEU A 119 5.15 3.37 4.30
C LEU A 119 5.38 1.86 4.24
N LEU A 120 5.22 1.21 5.38
CA LEU A 120 5.44 -0.21 5.55
C LEU A 120 4.14 -0.95 5.86
N GLN A 121 4.07 -2.17 5.39
CA GLN A 121 3.19 -3.19 5.95
C GLN A 121 4.01 -4.04 6.91
N VAL A 122 3.45 -4.33 8.11
CA VAL A 122 4.12 -5.04 9.20
C VAL A 122 3.17 -6.14 9.72
N ALA A 123 2.77 -7.04 8.82
CA ALA A 123 1.86 -8.15 9.13
C ALA A 123 2.58 -9.49 9.27
N SER A 124 3.71 -9.68 8.57
CA SER A 124 4.49 -10.92 8.56
C SER A 124 5.84 -10.76 9.26
N THR A 125 6.47 -11.89 9.59
CA THR A 125 7.83 -11.91 10.19
C THR A 125 8.88 -11.26 9.28
N SER A 126 8.75 -11.43 7.95
CA SER A 126 9.64 -10.79 6.98
C SER A 126 9.50 -9.27 7.00
N GLU A 127 8.28 -8.77 7.01
CA GLU A 127 7.97 -7.33 7.05
C GLU A 127 8.41 -6.69 8.38
N MET A 128 8.24 -7.42 9.52
CA MET A 128 8.78 -6.98 10.81
C MET A 128 10.30 -6.86 10.79
N ARG A 129 10.98 -7.79 10.11
CA ARG A 129 12.44 -7.71 9.93
C ARG A 129 12.84 -6.52 9.06
N GLU A 130 12.10 -6.24 8.00
CA GLU A 130 12.32 -5.07 7.14
C GLU A 130 12.16 -3.77 7.93
N ALA A 131 11.07 -3.65 8.71
CA ALA A 131 10.86 -2.52 9.60
C ALA A 131 11.99 -2.35 10.63
N GLY A 132 12.53 -3.47 11.14
CA GLY A 132 13.63 -3.48 12.10
C GLY A 132 14.98 -3.03 11.55
N GLN A 133 15.17 -3.01 10.23
CA GLN A 133 16.39 -2.49 9.60
C GLN A 133 16.38 -0.96 9.45
N LEU A 134 15.21 -0.34 9.60
CA LEU A 134 15.11 1.10 9.50
C LEU A 134 15.64 1.78 10.78
N PRO A 135 16.39 2.88 10.64
CA PRO A 135 16.97 3.55 11.79
C PRO A 135 15.89 4.09 12.73
N LEU A 136 16.21 4.09 14.02
CA LEU A 136 15.39 4.73 15.04
C LEU A 136 15.42 6.23 14.79
N GLY A 137 14.26 6.85 14.74
CA GLY A 137 14.12 8.28 14.51
C GLY A 137 13.05 8.54 13.45
N GLY A 138 12.66 9.80 13.31
CA GLY A 138 11.51 10.15 12.50
C GLY A 138 10.18 10.06 13.26
N LYS A 139 9.18 10.72 12.70
CA LYS A 139 7.82 10.71 13.24
C LYS A 139 7.11 9.46 12.75
N ARG A 140 6.57 8.66 13.66
CA ARG A 140 5.93 7.38 13.34
C ARG A 140 4.44 7.44 13.59
N TYR A 141 3.70 6.85 12.67
CA TYR A 141 2.26 6.62 12.76
C TYR A 141 1.98 5.16 12.47
N ALA A 142 1.07 4.55 13.23
CA ALA A 142 0.69 3.16 13.03
C ALA A 142 -0.84 3.02 13.03
N LYS A 143 -1.36 2.18 12.13
CA LYS A 143 -2.77 1.83 12.04
C LYS A 143 -2.90 0.39 11.53
N GLY A 144 -3.39 -0.51 12.40
CA GLY A 144 -3.44 -1.93 12.07
C GLY A 144 -2.06 -2.50 11.77
N HIS A 145 -1.87 -2.97 10.55
CA HIS A 145 -0.59 -3.50 10.05
C HIS A 145 0.22 -2.47 9.23
N LEU A 146 -0.23 -1.23 9.17
CA LEU A 146 0.46 -0.17 8.45
C LEU A 146 1.28 0.70 9.40
N GLU A 147 2.49 1.00 8.99
CA GLU A 147 3.39 1.93 9.69
C GLU A 147 3.93 2.97 8.70
N LEU A 148 3.70 4.25 9.00
CA LEU A 148 4.27 5.38 8.28
C LEU A 148 5.35 6.02 9.12
N ILE A 149 6.55 6.18 8.54
CA ILE A 149 7.68 6.84 9.17
C ILE A 149 8.08 8.05 8.31
N LEU A 150 8.10 9.21 8.93
CA LEU A 150 8.53 10.43 8.28
C LEU A 150 9.88 10.87 8.84
N TYR A 151 10.91 10.78 8.02
CA TYR A 151 12.26 11.20 8.37
C TYR A 151 12.49 12.63 7.92
N PRO A 152 12.96 13.51 8.81
CA PRO A 152 13.33 14.87 8.43
C PRO A 152 14.60 14.86 7.57
N GLN A 153 14.78 15.92 6.79
CA GLN A 153 16.02 16.18 6.10
C GLN A 153 17.20 16.27 7.10
N VAL A 154 18.33 15.76 6.69
CA VAL A 154 19.60 15.91 7.43
C VAL A 154 20.38 17.04 6.77
N PRO A 155 20.98 17.94 7.56
CA PRO A 155 21.81 19.02 7.05
C PRO A 155 23.06 18.53 6.33
#